data_65f7612f13b725bdc1eed24922e93161
#
_entry.id   65f7612f13b725bdc1eed24922e93161
#
_cell.length_a   1.000
_cell.length_b   1.000
_cell.length_c   1.000
_cell.angle_alpha   90.00
_cell.angle_beta   90.00
_cell.angle_gamma   90.00
#
_symmetry.space_group_name_H-M   'P 1'
#
loop_
_entity.id
_entity.type
_entity.pdbx_description
1 polymer ?
#
loop_
_entity_poly.entity_id
_entity_poly.type
_entity_poly.pdbx_seq_one_letter_code
_entity_poly.pdbx_strand_id
1 'polypeptide(L)'
;MRRTDPEDQGPLRDTPARGHGPVRYGPHLPDDGLPVLPELSAALAAAASRGGEEPVGGGPALLDAARGYWERRGLPATPGRVTAGPGAPALLLALTAALGGDVLVPRPCAAWWAPYARLLGRPVFHVATPAESGGVPDPYALLETVRRVRDEGGDPRLLVLSVADDPTATVAPPELLHATVEAATGEGLHLVSDETWRDTLHAPHATVLLSPAEMLPDRVTVVSDLAGALLPAGWPAAVARFPEGDTASALHARVLDVLTALGARLAGPVAVAAAHALDEPEPVTARRADAVRLHARVAAAVHAAVVAGGGVARPPQAGRHLYADLEPLRAALGAQGVGDAQELEDFLTARLGMPAPGGHRFGDDLQALRVRLATGPLLGGTDEERLECLTSPAPLELPHVQRALMSLRSVLDDLRDDAQRWEPPR
;
A
#
# COMPACT_ATOMS: atom_id res chain seq x y z
N MET A 1 17.41 48.72 -44.29
CA MET A 1 17.19 47.39 -43.74
C MET A 1 16.63 47.59 -42.33
N ARG A 2 15.29 47.65 -42.23
CA ARG A 2 14.58 47.92 -40.96
C ARG A 2 14.31 46.57 -40.27
N ARG A 3 14.69 46.46 -38.98
CA ARG A 3 14.29 45.36 -38.10
C ARG A 3 12.83 45.61 -37.72
N THR A 4 12.00 44.59 -37.91
CA THR A 4 10.64 44.50 -37.39
C THR A 4 10.71 43.86 -36.02
N ASP A 5 10.22 44.54 -35.00
CA ASP A 5 10.00 44.02 -33.64
C ASP A 5 8.83 43.03 -33.66
N PRO A 6 8.87 41.96 -32.84
CA PRO A 6 7.69 41.11 -32.65
C PRO A 6 6.78 41.74 -31.61
N GLU A 7 5.55 42.01 -32.03
CA GLU A 7 4.46 42.53 -31.24
C GLU A 7 4.07 41.56 -30.11
N ASP A 8 4.07 42.13 -28.93
CA ASP A 8 3.08 42.12 -27.85
C ASP A 8 2.08 40.93 -27.82
N GLN A 9 2.47 39.84 -27.15
CA GLN A 9 1.51 38.90 -26.57
C GLN A 9 1.18 39.42 -25.16
N GLY A 10 -0.02 40.00 -25.04
CA GLY A 10 -0.57 40.46 -23.77
C GLY A 10 -0.57 39.36 -22.71
N PRO A 11 -0.50 39.71 -21.40
CA PRO A 11 -0.41 38.77 -20.33
C PRO A 11 -1.64 37.87 -20.29
N LEU A 12 -1.40 36.57 -20.37
CA LEU A 12 -2.39 35.57 -20.00
C LEU A 12 -2.92 35.94 -18.60
N ARG A 13 -4.23 36.22 -18.54
CA ARG A 13 -4.90 36.50 -17.28
C ARG A 13 -4.73 35.29 -16.40
N ASP A 14 -3.83 35.38 -15.43
CA ASP A 14 -3.75 34.47 -14.28
C ASP A 14 -5.12 34.52 -13.59
N THR A 15 -5.88 33.45 -13.76
CA THR A 15 -6.98 33.13 -12.85
C THR A 15 -6.32 32.95 -11.48
N PRO A 16 -6.75 33.69 -10.43
CA PRO A 16 -6.11 33.52 -9.11
C PRO A 16 -6.20 32.06 -8.68
N ALA A 17 -5.08 31.41 -8.66
CA ALA A 17 -4.95 30.10 -8.01
C ALA A 17 -5.46 30.27 -6.57
N ARG A 18 -6.55 29.59 -6.24
CA ARG A 18 -7.05 29.52 -4.86
C ARG A 18 -5.88 29.00 -4.04
N GLY A 19 -5.50 29.72 -2.99
CA GLY A 19 -4.30 29.46 -2.20
C GLY A 19 -4.40 28.16 -1.44
N HIS A 20 -4.09 27.05 -2.11
CA HIS A 20 -3.88 25.76 -1.50
C HIS A 20 -2.46 25.69 -0.94
N GLY A 21 -2.33 25.13 0.25
CA GLY A 21 -1.02 24.75 0.77
C GLY A 21 -0.32 23.77 -0.20
N PRO A 22 0.97 23.48 0.00
CA PRO A 22 1.69 22.56 -0.87
C PRO A 22 1.00 21.19 -0.94
N VAL A 23 0.91 20.61 -2.14
CA VAL A 23 0.33 19.27 -2.36
C VAL A 23 1.12 18.22 -1.59
N ARG A 24 0.41 17.37 -0.85
CA ARG A 24 0.99 16.36 0.04
C ARG A 24 1.07 15.01 -0.66
N TYR A 25 2.21 14.68 -1.23
CA TYR A 25 2.46 13.40 -1.92
C TYR A 25 3.00 12.27 -1.02
N GLY A 26 3.30 12.57 0.24
CA GLY A 26 3.83 11.56 1.17
C GLY A 26 2.76 10.62 1.72
N PRO A 27 3.19 9.50 2.33
CA PRO A 27 2.28 8.60 3.00
C PRO A 27 1.45 9.35 4.06
N HIS A 28 0.19 8.95 4.20
CA HIS A 28 -0.66 9.41 5.30
C HIS A 28 -0.30 8.65 6.59
N LEU A 29 -0.78 9.16 7.73
CA LEU A 29 -0.63 8.46 9.00
C LEU A 29 -1.38 7.12 8.94
N PRO A 30 -0.83 6.06 9.54
CA PRO A 30 -1.52 4.78 9.64
C PRO A 30 -2.87 4.95 10.34
N ASP A 31 -3.87 4.22 9.87
CA ASP A 31 -5.16 4.15 10.53
C ASP A 31 -5.02 3.39 11.85
N ASP A 32 -5.84 3.76 12.84
CA ASP A 32 -5.98 3.00 14.06
C ASP A 32 -6.40 1.56 13.72
N GLY A 33 -5.64 0.61 14.24
CA GLY A 33 -5.89 -0.81 14.06
C GLY A 33 -6.83 -1.37 15.13
N LEU A 34 -7.03 -2.68 15.06
CA LEU A 34 -7.67 -3.43 16.15
C LEU A 34 -6.77 -3.44 17.39
N PRO A 35 -7.35 -3.55 18.62
CA PRO A 35 -6.57 -3.63 19.85
C PRO A 35 -5.53 -4.75 19.80
N VAL A 36 -4.38 -4.51 20.40
CA VAL A 36 -3.27 -5.47 20.38
C VAL A 36 -3.67 -6.79 21.04
N LEU A 37 -3.30 -7.90 20.41
CA LEU A 37 -3.53 -9.23 20.98
C LEU A 37 -2.76 -9.35 22.31
N PRO A 38 -3.41 -9.79 23.43
CA PRO A 38 -2.76 -9.88 24.75
C PRO A 38 -1.46 -10.67 24.77
N GLU A 39 -1.36 -11.76 23.99
CA GLU A 39 -0.16 -12.59 23.88
C GLU A 39 1.02 -11.83 23.26
N LEU A 40 0.77 -10.97 22.27
CA LEU A 40 1.80 -10.11 21.68
C LEU A 40 2.26 -9.04 22.65
N SER A 41 1.32 -8.44 23.39
CA SER A 41 1.65 -7.49 24.48
C SER A 41 2.46 -8.14 25.57
N ALA A 42 2.13 -9.40 25.95
CA ALA A 42 2.87 -10.14 26.95
C ALA A 42 4.29 -10.50 26.45
N ALA A 43 4.44 -10.93 25.20
CA ALA A 43 5.73 -11.22 24.59
C ALA A 43 6.63 -9.96 24.54
N LEU A 44 6.08 -8.83 24.14
CA LEU A 44 6.78 -7.54 24.17
C LEU A 44 7.19 -7.14 25.57
N ALA A 45 6.27 -7.19 26.53
CA ALA A 45 6.53 -6.82 27.93
C ALA A 45 7.59 -7.71 28.58
N ALA A 46 7.56 -9.03 28.33
CA ALA A 46 8.57 -9.97 28.81
C ALA A 46 9.98 -9.67 28.27
N ALA A 47 10.06 -9.07 27.09
CA ALA A 47 11.32 -8.70 26.46
C ALA A 47 11.78 -7.26 26.82
N ALA A 48 10.91 -6.45 27.39
CA ALA A 48 11.21 -5.01 27.67
C ALA A 48 12.41 -4.81 28.61
N SER A 49 12.69 -5.77 29.49
CA SER A 49 13.85 -5.73 30.40
C SER A 49 15.16 -6.21 29.76
N ARG A 50 15.13 -6.74 28.53
CA ARG A 50 16.30 -7.20 27.81
C ARG A 50 17.03 -5.99 27.23
N GLY A 51 18.15 -5.59 27.83
CA GLY A 51 18.91 -4.41 27.41
C GLY A 51 19.79 -4.63 26.17
N GLY A 52 19.71 -5.78 25.49
CA GLY A 52 20.45 -6.07 24.27
C GLY A 52 19.82 -5.42 23.04
N GLU A 53 20.65 -4.90 22.14
CA GLU A 53 20.22 -4.43 20.83
C GLU A 53 20.00 -5.60 19.87
N GLU A 54 18.95 -5.50 19.05
CA GLU A 54 18.75 -6.40 17.93
C GLU A 54 19.82 -6.11 16.85
N PRO A 55 20.51 -7.11 16.30
CA PRO A 55 21.47 -6.87 15.22
C PRO A 55 20.77 -6.33 13.97
N VAL A 56 21.51 -5.56 13.16
CA VAL A 56 21.03 -5.12 11.86
C VAL A 56 20.70 -6.34 11.00
N GLY A 57 19.54 -6.31 10.37
CA GLY A 57 19.04 -7.43 9.59
C GLY A 57 18.29 -8.49 10.41
N GLY A 58 18.21 -8.35 11.74
CA GLY A 58 17.49 -9.24 12.65
C GLY A 58 18.36 -10.30 13.31
N GLY A 59 18.01 -10.68 14.53
CA GLY A 59 18.66 -11.75 15.29
C GLY A 59 18.17 -13.14 14.91
N PRO A 60 18.89 -14.21 15.34
CA PRO A 60 18.62 -15.58 14.92
C PRO A 60 17.16 -16.04 15.14
N ALA A 61 16.58 -15.74 16.31
CA ALA A 61 15.21 -16.17 16.63
C ALA A 61 14.17 -15.55 15.68
N LEU A 62 14.32 -14.25 15.36
CA LEU A 62 13.43 -13.55 14.42
C LEU A 62 13.61 -14.09 13.00
N LEU A 63 14.86 -14.32 12.57
CA LEU A 63 15.15 -14.82 11.22
C LEU A 63 14.67 -16.27 11.04
N ASP A 64 14.76 -17.10 12.08
CA ASP A 64 14.24 -18.46 12.04
C ASP A 64 12.71 -18.49 11.97
N ALA A 65 12.03 -17.65 12.75
CA ALA A 65 10.59 -17.47 12.68
C ALA A 65 10.15 -16.97 11.30
N ALA A 66 10.87 -15.99 10.72
CA ALA A 66 10.61 -15.47 9.39
C ALA A 66 10.82 -16.54 8.29
N ARG A 67 11.81 -17.40 8.41
CA ARG A 67 11.99 -18.54 7.49
C ARG A 67 10.82 -19.50 7.57
N GLY A 68 10.39 -19.89 8.78
CA GLY A 68 9.22 -20.73 8.98
C GLY A 68 7.94 -20.11 8.39
N TYR A 69 7.79 -18.79 8.55
CA TYR A 69 6.68 -18.04 7.95
C TYR A 69 6.66 -18.18 6.42
N TRP A 70 7.80 -17.96 5.73
CA TRP A 70 7.89 -18.11 4.28
C TRP A 70 7.73 -19.56 3.82
N GLU A 71 8.28 -20.53 4.55
CA GLU A 71 8.15 -21.95 4.24
C GLU A 71 6.68 -22.40 4.25
N ARG A 72 5.91 -21.98 5.25
CA ARG A 72 4.45 -22.26 5.31
C ARG A 72 3.67 -21.64 4.14
N ARG A 73 4.24 -20.69 3.42
CA ARG A 73 3.65 -20.02 2.24
C ARG A 73 4.20 -20.54 0.92
N GLY A 74 4.94 -21.64 0.94
CA GLY A 74 5.54 -22.20 -0.27
C GLY A 74 6.74 -21.42 -0.82
N LEU A 75 7.32 -20.53 -0.01
CA LEU A 75 8.46 -19.68 -0.37
C LEU A 75 9.68 -20.01 0.54
N PRO A 76 10.23 -21.22 0.49
CA PRO A 76 11.35 -21.57 1.35
C PRO A 76 12.55 -20.64 1.15
N ALA A 77 13.30 -20.42 2.22
CA ALA A 77 14.51 -19.63 2.19
C ALA A 77 15.60 -20.35 2.98
N THR A 78 16.81 -20.41 2.43
CA THR A 78 17.98 -20.93 3.14
C THR A 78 18.42 -19.93 4.24
N PRO A 79 19.15 -20.39 5.27
CA PRO A 79 19.76 -19.51 6.24
C PRO A 79 20.63 -18.44 5.54
N GLY A 80 20.51 -17.19 5.97
CA GLY A 80 21.20 -16.07 5.34
C GLY A 80 20.51 -15.47 4.11
N ARG A 81 19.25 -15.90 3.81
CA ARG A 81 18.43 -15.30 2.74
C ARG A 81 17.20 -14.55 3.27
N VAL A 82 17.16 -14.32 4.55
CA VAL A 82 16.10 -13.56 5.22
C VAL A 82 16.73 -12.40 5.97
N THR A 83 16.09 -11.26 5.92
CA THR A 83 16.47 -10.05 6.64
C THR A 83 15.22 -9.44 7.29
N ALA A 84 15.37 -8.92 8.50
CA ALA A 84 14.36 -8.14 9.16
C ALA A 84 14.78 -6.66 9.26
N GLY A 85 13.79 -5.76 9.29
CA GLY A 85 14.04 -4.32 9.42
C GLY A 85 12.89 -3.60 10.13
N PRO A 86 13.09 -2.32 10.50
CA PRO A 86 12.07 -1.52 11.20
C PRO A 86 11.00 -1.01 10.23
N GLY A 87 10.25 -1.92 9.62
CA GLY A 87 9.24 -1.69 8.62
C GLY A 87 9.72 -1.88 7.17
N ALA A 88 8.77 -2.19 6.29
CA ALA A 88 9.04 -2.39 4.86
C ALA A 88 9.64 -1.16 4.16
N PRO A 89 9.31 0.09 4.54
CA PRO A 89 9.97 1.27 3.99
C PRO A 89 11.50 1.26 4.11
N ALA A 90 12.04 0.85 5.25
CA ALA A 90 13.48 0.76 5.46
C ALA A 90 14.13 -0.30 4.56
N LEU A 91 13.45 -1.44 4.37
CA LEU A 91 13.92 -2.52 3.49
C LEU A 91 13.89 -2.09 2.01
N LEU A 92 12.82 -1.42 1.56
CA LEU A 92 12.73 -0.93 0.19
C LEU A 92 13.75 0.18 -0.10
N LEU A 93 13.97 1.09 0.87
CA LEU A 93 15.02 2.11 0.77
C LEU A 93 16.39 1.44 0.58
N ALA A 94 16.71 0.43 1.38
CA ALA A 94 17.98 -0.28 1.30
C ALA A 94 18.11 -1.07 -0.01
N LEU A 95 17.06 -1.73 -0.48
CA LEU A 95 17.01 -2.41 -1.78
C LEU A 95 17.22 -1.43 -2.93
N THR A 96 16.52 -0.31 -2.94
CA THR A 96 16.65 0.73 -3.97
C THR A 96 18.06 1.31 -4.00
N ALA A 97 18.67 1.58 -2.83
CA ALA A 97 20.03 2.06 -2.73
C ALA A 97 21.05 1.02 -3.22
N ALA A 98 20.86 -0.26 -2.87
CA ALA A 98 21.75 -1.35 -3.23
C ALA A 98 21.69 -1.72 -4.71
N LEU A 99 20.52 -1.66 -5.34
CA LEU A 99 20.32 -1.95 -6.76
C LEU A 99 20.78 -0.79 -7.64
N GLY A 100 20.51 0.44 -7.23
CA GLY A 100 20.73 1.63 -8.04
C GLY A 100 19.74 1.70 -9.23
N GLY A 101 20.00 2.64 -10.14
CA GLY A 101 19.17 2.86 -11.33
C GLY A 101 17.79 3.43 -11.01
N ASP A 102 16.90 3.37 -11.99
CA ASP A 102 15.56 3.92 -11.92
C ASP A 102 14.57 2.88 -11.41
N VAL A 103 13.48 3.37 -10.80
CA VAL A 103 12.45 2.54 -10.20
C VAL A 103 11.16 2.63 -11.02
N LEU A 104 10.60 1.46 -11.35
CA LEU A 104 9.28 1.35 -11.96
C LEU A 104 8.28 0.91 -10.90
N VAL A 105 7.10 1.53 -10.91
CA VAL A 105 5.99 1.20 -10.01
C VAL A 105 4.67 1.22 -10.79
N PRO A 106 3.67 0.42 -10.42
CA PRO A 106 2.32 0.54 -10.97
C PRO A 106 1.72 1.93 -10.71
N ARG A 107 0.65 2.26 -11.41
CA ARG A 107 -0.19 3.42 -11.12
C ARG A 107 -1.65 2.98 -11.03
N PRO A 108 -2.27 3.06 -9.84
CA PRO A 108 -1.73 3.49 -8.55
C PRO A 108 -0.77 2.49 -7.92
N CYS A 109 -0.10 2.87 -6.82
CA CYS A 109 0.79 2.03 -6.03
C CYS A 109 0.77 2.45 -4.56
N ALA A 110 1.33 1.64 -3.67
CA ALA A 110 1.43 1.99 -2.25
C ALA A 110 2.14 3.35 -2.04
N ALA A 111 1.56 4.20 -1.22
CA ALA A 111 1.97 5.60 -1.05
C ALA A 111 3.42 5.79 -0.58
N TRP A 112 4.03 4.76 -0.01
CA TRP A 112 5.39 4.81 0.53
C TRP A 112 6.49 4.36 -0.47
N TRP A 113 6.16 3.77 -1.64
CA TRP A 113 7.18 3.29 -2.58
C TRP A 113 7.94 4.44 -3.26
N ALA A 114 7.24 5.34 -3.93
CA ALA A 114 7.86 6.44 -4.68
C ALA A 114 8.65 7.43 -3.81
N PRO A 115 8.21 7.86 -2.62
CA PRO A 115 8.95 8.80 -1.79
C PRO A 115 10.35 8.33 -1.42
N TYR A 116 10.56 7.04 -1.16
CA TYR A 116 11.88 6.51 -0.78
C TYR A 116 12.86 6.48 -1.95
N ALA A 117 12.40 6.15 -3.16
CA ALA A 117 13.25 6.25 -4.35
C ALA A 117 13.66 7.69 -4.63
N ARG A 118 12.70 8.64 -4.52
CA ARG A 118 12.96 10.08 -4.68
C ARG A 118 13.94 10.62 -3.64
N LEU A 119 13.85 10.15 -2.38
CA LEU A 119 14.81 10.51 -1.32
C LEU A 119 16.26 10.16 -1.71
N LEU A 120 16.44 9.05 -2.43
CA LEU A 120 17.75 8.63 -2.96
C LEU A 120 18.14 9.32 -4.27
N GLY A 121 17.34 10.29 -4.75
CA GLY A 121 17.54 10.93 -6.04
C GLY A 121 17.33 9.99 -7.23
N ARG A 122 16.56 8.92 -7.05
CA ARG A 122 16.25 7.95 -8.10
C ARG A 122 14.96 8.33 -8.82
N PRO A 123 14.97 8.44 -10.15
CA PRO A 123 13.75 8.63 -10.93
C PRO A 123 12.75 7.49 -10.67
N VAL A 124 11.46 7.86 -10.62
CA VAL A 124 10.37 6.90 -10.46
C VAL A 124 9.45 7.03 -11.67
N PHE A 125 9.28 5.94 -12.39
CA PHE A 125 8.41 5.86 -13.55
C PHE A 125 7.18 5.03 -13.22
N HIS A 126 6.03 5.64 -13.43
CA HIS A 126 4.75 4.97 -13.20
C HIS A 126 4.35 4.21 -14.47
N VAL A 127 4.01 2.93 -14.32
CA VAL A 127 3.52 2.08 -15.40
C VAL A 127 2.00 2.03 -15.32
N ALA A 128 1.33 2.22 -16.45
CA ALA A 128 -0.13 2.16 -16.51
C ALA A 128 -0.64 0.78 -16.06
N THR A 129 -1.62 0.81 -15.18
CA THR A 129 -2.17 -0.38 -14.55
C THR A 129 -3.68 -0.38 -14.73
N PRO A 130 -4.24 -1.31 -15.51
CA PRO A 130 -5.69 -1.42 -15.67
C PRO A 130 -6.37 -1.71 -14.33
N ALA A 131 -7.58 -1.18 -14.13
CA ALA A 131 -8.31 -1.34 -12.88
C ALA A 131 -8.62 -2.81 -12.53
N GLU A 132 -8.73 -3.68 -13.54
CA GLU A 132 -8.95 -5.13 -13.41
C GLU A 132 -7.71 -5.95 -13.11
N SER A 133 -6.53 -5.35 -13.16
CA SER A 133 -5.26 -6.08 -13.08
C SER A 133 -4.76 -6.36 -11.66
N GLY A 134 -5.48 -5.90 -10.63
CA GLY A 134 -5.09 -6.17 -9.25
C GLY A 134 -3.75 -5.54 -8.84
N GLY A 135 -3.45 -4.33 -9.35
CA GLY A 135 -2.22 -3.62 -9.01
C GLY A 135 -0.99 -4.08 -9.81
N VAL A 136 -1.14 -5.02 -10.76
CA VAL A 136 -0.05 -5.46 -11.63
C VAL A 136 -0.11 -4.70 -12.95
N PRO A 137 1.00 -4.11 -13.42
CA PRO A 137 1.03 -3.38 -14.70
C PRO A 137 0.73 -4.28 -15.89
N ASP A 138 0.14 -3.71 -16.93
CA ASP A 138 0.05 -4.38 -18.22
C ASP A 138 1.47 -4.66 -18.77
N PRO A 139 1.77 -5.90 -19.24
CA PRO A 139 3.10 -6.26 -19.74
C PRO A 139 3.58 -5.39 -20.90
N TYR A 140 2.69 -5.01 -21.82
CA TYR A 140 3.05 -4.15 -22.94
C TYR A 140 3.34 -2.71 -22.49
N ALA A 141 2.54 -2.19 -21.57
CA ALA A 141 2.79 -0.88 -20.95
C ALA A 141 4.12 -0.87 -20.18
N LEU A 142 4.48 -1.98 -19.53
CA LEU A 142 5.76 -2.13 -18.86
C LEU A 142 6.91 -2.07 -19.87
N LEU A 143 6.86 -2.89 -20.93
CA LEU A 143 7.90 -2.92 -21.96
C LEU A 143 8.05 -1.56 -22.67
N GLU A 144 6.94 -0.88 -22.96
CA GLU A 144 6.95 0.46 -23.55
C GLU A 144 7.59 1.49 -22.62
N THR A 145 7.26 1.41 -21.32
CA THR A 145 7.85 2.31 -20.33
C THR A 145 9.36 2.07 -20.19
N VAL A 146 9.80 0.81 -20.12
CA VAL A 146 11.23 0.45 -20.07
C VAL A 146 11.98 0.99 -21.29
N ARG A 147 11.44 0.78 -22.49
CA ARG A 147 12.04 1.26 -23.74
C ARG A 147 12.15 2.78 -23.73
N ARG A 148 11.06 3.49 -23.43
CA ARG A 148 11.05 4.96 -23.37
C ARG A 148 12.07 5.50 -22.37
N VAL A 149 12.15 4.92 -21.17
CA VAL A 149 13.11 5.35 -20.14
C VAL A 149 14.54 5.19 -20.64
N ARG A 150 14.87 4.08 -21.31
CA ARG A 150 16.21 3.85 -21.89
C ARG A 150 16.53 4.78 -23.05
N ASP A 151 15.55 5.05 -23.92
CA ASP A 151 15.71 5.99 -25.05
C ASP A 151 15.97 7.41 -24.55
N GLU A 152 15.42 7.77 -23.39
CA GLU A 152 15.67 9.04 -22.68
C GLU A 152 16.98 9.03 -21.87
N GLY A 153 17.77 7.96 -21.91
CA GLY A 153 19.05 7.82 -21.21
C GLY A 153 18.95 7.35 -19.75
N GLY A 154 17.79 6.89 -19.32
CA GLY A 154 17.58 6.29 -18.00
C GLY A 154 18.09 4.84 -17.90
N ASP A 155 18.14 4.34 -16.67
CA ASP A 155 18.64 2.99 -16.33
C ASP A 155 17.61 2.26 -15.45
N PRO A 156 16.51 1.73 -16.02
CA PRO A 156 15.49 1.02 -15.26
C PRO A 156 16.06 -0.29 -14.70
N ARG A 157 16.06 -0.44 -13.38
CA ARG A 157 16.65 -1.57 -12.66
C ARG A 157 15.69 -2.32 -11.77
N LEU A 158 14.68 -1.64 -11.24
CA LEU A 158 13.80 -2.17 -10.22
C LEU A 158 12.34 -2.02 -10.64
N LEU A 159 11.59 -3.11 -10.57
CA LEU A 159 10.11 -3.09 -10.58
C LEU A 159 9.61 -3.48 -9.19
N VAL A 160 8.78 -2.63 -8.57
CA VAL A 160 8.06 -2.95 -7.34
C VAL A 160 6.61 -3.22 -7.70
N LEU A 161 6.06 -4.33 -7.22
CA LEU A 161 4.65 -4.68 -7.39
C LEU A 161 4.11 -5.36 -6.13
N SER A 162 2.79 -5.46 -6.00
CA SER A 162 2.13 -6.18 -4.91
C SER A 162 1.22 -7.28 -5.43
N VAL A 163 1.04 -8.34 -4.63
CA VAL A 163 0.16 -9.48 -4.99
C VAL A 163 -1.26 -9.30 -4.47
N ALA A 164 -1.40 -8.58 -3.36
CA ALA A 164 -2.64 -8.04 -2.83
C ALA A 164 -2.42 -6.54 -2.69
N ASP A 165 -3.07 -5.78 -3.54
CA ASP A 165 -2.63 -4.43 -3.87
C ASP A 165 -3.06 -3.36 -2.84
N ASP A 166 -2.17 -2.45 -2.56
CA ASP A 166 -2.42 -1.17 -1.94
C ASP A 166 -2.18 -0.06 -3.01
N PRO A 167 -3.18 0.74 -3.39
CA PRO A 167 -4.40 1.05 -2.62
C PRO A 167 -5.68 0.32 -3.06
N THR A 168 -5.67 -0.50 -4.11
CA THR A 168 -6.91 -0.99 -4.73
C THR A 168 -7.62 -2.10 -3.96
N ALA A 169 -6.94 -2.77 -3.02
CA ALA A 169 -7.43 -3.92 -2.25
C ALA A 169 -7.85 -5.12 -3.14
N THR A 170 -7.28 -5.22 -4.33
CA THR A 170 -7.54 -6.28 -5.31
C THR A 170 -6.37 -7.23 -5.43
N VAL A 171 -6.61 -8.42 -5.97
CA VAL A 171 -5.59 -9.46 -6.16
C VAL A 171 -5.27 -9.62 -7.64
N ALA A 172 -4.00 -9.76 -7.97
CA ALA A 172 -3.53 -9.90 -9.34
C ALA A 172 -4.03 -11.21 -9.98
N PRO A 173 -4.60 -11.17 -11.19
CA PRO A 173 -4.88 -12.38 -11.96
C PRO A 173 -3.58 -13.15 -12.25
N PRO A 174 -3.53 -14.48 -12.01
CA PRO A 174 -2.31 -15.28 -12.15
C PRO A 174 -1.64 -15.17 -13.51
N GLU A 175 -2.43 -15.17 -14.59
CA GLU A 175 -1.93 -15.10 -15.97
C GLU A 175 -1.28 -13.75 -16.26
N LEU A 176 -1.88 -12.66 -15.79
CA LEU A 176 -1.34 -11.32 -15.96
C LEU A 176 -0.07 -11.15 -15.14
N LEU A 177 -0.07 -11.63 -13.89
CA LEU A 177 1.11 -11.61 -13.04
C LEU A 177 2.28 -12.34 -13.71
N HIS A 178 2.03 -13.55 -14.26
CA HIS A 178 3.04 -14.35 -14.97
C HIS A 178 3.60 -13.56 -16.16
N ALA A 179 2.74 -13.03 -17.04
CA ALA A 179 3.17 -12.29 -18.22
C ALA A 179 3.98 -11.03 -17.86
N THR A 180 3.60 -10.32 -16.79
CA THR A 180 4.33 -9.14 -16.31
C THR A 180 5.69 -9.52 -15.72
N VAL A 181 5.77 -10.61 -14.98
CA VAL A 181 7.02 -11.14 -14.40
C VAL A 181 7.98 -11.58 -15.51
N GLU A 182 7.50 -12.27 -16.55
CA GLU A 182 8.32 -12.62 -17.73
C GLU A 182 8.81 -11.39 -18.46
N ALA A 183 7.95 -10.40 -18.72
CA ALA A 183 8.33 -9.15 -19.37
C ALA A 183 9.42 -8.41 -18.57
N ALA A 184 9.22 -8.27 -17.25
CA ALA A 184 10.18 -7.59 -16.37
C ALA A 184 11.55 -8.28 -16.35
N THR A 185 11.57 -9.60 -16.27
CA THR A 185 12.82 -10.38 -16.25
C THR A 185 13.51 -10.42 -17.60
N GLY A 186 12.75 -10.47 -18.70
CA GLY A 186 13.27 -10.33 -20.06
C GLY A 186 14.03 -9.01 -20.26
N GLU A 187 13.59 -7.96 -19.61
CA GLU A 187 14.24 -6.64 -19.60
C GLU A 187 15.37 -6.51 -18.54
N GLY A 188 15.66 -7.56 -17.79
CA GLY A 188 16.73 -7.55 -16.79
C GLY A 188 16.39 -6.78 -15.51
N LEU A 189 15.11 -6.47 -15.26
CA LEU A 189 14.68 -5.82 -14.04
C LEU A 189 14.78 -6.78 -12.86
N HIS A 190 15.16 -6.24 -11.68
CA HIS A 190 14.99 -6.93 -10.41
C HIS A 190 13.57 -6.68 -9.91
N LEU A 191 12.87 -7.74 -9.47
CA LEU A 191 11.53 -7.62 -8.93
C LEU A 191 11.56 -7.57 -7.41
N VAL A 192 10.80 -6.63 -6.85
CA VAL A 192 10.42 -6.63 -5.44
C VAL A 192 8.92 -6.87 -5.36
N SER A 193 8.53 -7.96 -4.74
CA SER A 193 7.13 -8.28 -4.43
C SER A 193 6.80 -7.80 -3.03
N ASP A 194 5.94 -6.79 -2.93
CA ASP A 194 5.36 -6.37 -1.66
C ASP A 194 4.19 -7.29 -1.33
N GLU A 195 4.36 -8.12 -0.33
CA GLU A 195 3.37 -9.09 0.11
C GLU A 195 2.76 -8.76 1.47
N THR A 196 2.80 -7.49 1.85
CA THR A 196 2.27 -6.97 3.10
C THR A 196 0.81 -7.38 3.36
N TRP A 197 -0.01 -7.42 2.31
CA TRP A 197 -1.43 -7.72 2.43
C TRP A 197 -1.81 -9.17 2.04
N ARG A 198 -0.83 -10.06 1.76
CA ARG A 198 -1.12 -11.43 1.30
C ARG A 198 -1.98 -12.24 2.29
N ASP A 199 -1.76 -12.05 3.59
CA ASP A 199 -2.48 -12.78 4.65
C ASP A 199 -3.83 -12.17 5.03
N THR A 200 -4.32 -11.23 4.22
CA THR A 200 -5.57 -10.50 4.46
C THR A 200 -6.65 -10.78 3.42
N LEU A 201 -6.55 -11.88 2.68
CA LEU A 201 -7.54 -12.27 1.68
C LEU A 201 -8.93 -12.43 2.30
N HIS A 202 -9.93 -11.73 1.76
CA HIS A 202 -11.31 -11.76 2.23
C HIS A 202 -11.97 -13.12 2.00
N ALA A 203 -11.61 -13.81 0.92
CA ALA A 203 -12.12 -15.14 0.56
C ALA A 203 -10.96 -16.05 0.15
N PRO A 204 -10.10 -16.50 1.11
CA PRO A 204 -8.87 -17.23 0.78
C PRO A 204 -9.11 -18.57 0.05
N HIS A 205 -10.29 -19.19 0.21
CA HIS A 205 -10.64 -20.42 -0.50
C HIS A 205 -11.17 -20.20 -1.92
N ALA A 206 -11.49 -18.97 -2.28
CA ALA A 206 -12.03 -18.59 -3.60
C ALA A 206 -11.09 -17.67 -4.41
N THR A 207 -9.99 -17.23 -3.79
CA THR A 207 -9.04 -16.31 -4.41
C THR A 207 -7.69 -17.01 -4.57
N VAL A 208 -7.22 -17.10 -5.82
CA VAL A 208 -5.86 -17.59 -6.10
C VAL A 208 -4.90 -16.42 -5.94
N LEU A 209 -4.00 -16.53 -4.99
CA LEU A 209 -2.92 -15.57 -4.78
C LEU A 209 -1.59 -16.29 -5.03
N LEU A 210 -0.84 -15.82 -6.02
CA LEU A 210 0.49 -16.32 -6.34
C LEU A 210 1.54 -15.26 -6.01
N SER A 211 2.70 -15.69 -5.55
CA SER A 211 3.88 -14.84 -5.44
C SER A 211 4.68 -14.88 -6.74
N PRO A 212 5.22 -13.75 -7.22
CA PRO A 212 6.23 -13.77 -8.27
C PRO A 212 7.43 -14.66 -7.94
N ALA A 213 7.75 -14.81 -6.64
CA ALA A 213 8.83 -15.67 -6.18
C ALA A 213 8.53 -17.18 -6.30
N GLU A 214 7.26 -17.59 -6.42
CA GLU A 214 6.88 -18.97 -6.76
C GLU A 214 7.16 -19.27 -8.25
N MET A 215 7.06 -18.26 -9.10
CA MET A 215 7.33 -18.36 -10.55
C MET A 215 8.82 -18.27 -10.84
N LEU A 216 9.51 -17.34 -10.17
CA LEU A 216 10.93 -17.03 -10.38
C LEU A 216 11.68 -16.91 -9.04
N PRO A 217 11.93 -18.01 -8.34
CA PRO A 217 12.50 -18.00 -7.00
C PRO A 217 13.89 -17.33 -6.91
N ASP A 218 14.62 -17.32 -8.03
CA ASP A 218 16.01 -16.80 -8.12
C ASP A 218 16.08 -15.32 -8.53
N ARG A 219 14.96 -14.67 -8.80
CA ARG A 219 14.92 -13.31 -9.36
C ARG A 219 14.09 -12.32 -8.54
N VAL A 220 13.34 -12.78 -7.55
CA VAL A 220 12.38 -11.96 -6.83
C VAL A 220 12.77 -11.83 -5.36
N THR A 221 12.90 -10.61 -4.89
CA THR A 221 12.93 -10.32 -3.46
C THR A 221 11.51 -10.09 -2.97
N VAL A 222 11.10 -10.80 -1.93
CA VAL A 222 9.78 -10.63 -1.31
C VAL A 222 9.93 -9.80 -0.05
N VAL A 223 9.07 -8.79 0.13
CA VAL A 223 9.02 -7.96 1.34
C VAL A 223 7.63 -8.03 1.93
N SER A 224 7.54 -8.17 3.25
CA SER A 224 6.26 -8.11 3.98
C SER A 224 6.40 -7.23 5.21
N ASP A 225 5.59 -6.17 5.29
CA ASP A 225 5.43 -5.41 6.53
C ASP A 225 4.48 -6.16 7.46
N LEU A 226 4.91 -6.38 8.70
CA LEU A 226 4.13 -7.18 9.65
C LEU A 226 2.91 -6.42 10.19
N ALA A 227 2.89 -5.08 10.07
CA ALA A 227 1.73 -4.25 10.39
C ALA A 227 0.54 -4.48 9.44
N GLY A 228 0.74 -5.15 8.31
CA GLY A 228 -0.34 -5.57 7.40
C GLY A 228 -1.34 -6.52 8.07
N ALA A 229 -0.87 -7.56 8.75
CA ALA A 229 -1.72 -8.64 9.27
C ALA A 229 -1.34 -9.15 10.66
N LEU A 230 -0.11 -8.93 11.14
CA LEU A 230 0.44 -9.63 12.31
C LEU A 230 0.72 -8.72 13.51
N LEU A 231 1.17 -7.49 13.28
CA LEU A 231 1.55 -6.54 14.33
C LEU A 231 0.73 -5.25 14.24
N PRO A 232 0.58 -4.51 15.34
CA PRO A 232 0.01 -3.17 15.28
C PRO A 232 0.97 -2.21 14.55
N ALA A 233 0.42 -1.20 13.88
CA ALA A 233 1.20 -0.20 13.11
C ALA A 233 2.25 0.55 13.96
N GLY A 234 1.99 0.68 15.27
CA GLY A 234 2.93 1.31 16.22
C GLY A 234 4.16 0.45 16.57
N TRP A 235 4.24 -0.80 16.10
CA TRP A 235 5.37 -1.71 16.29
C TRP A 235 6.01 -2.04 14.93
N PRO A 236 6.75 -1.11 14.32
CA PRO A 236 7.26 -1.26 12.97
C PRO A 236 8.26 -2.42 12.88
N ALA A 237 7.90 -3.41 12.09
CA ALA A 237 8.75 -4.55 11.74
C ALA A 237 8.36 -5.10 10.38
N ALA A 238 9.35 -5.48 9.60
CA ALA A 238 9.15 -6.13 8.30
C ALA A 238 10.20 -7.20 8.09
N VAL A 239 9.89 -8.15 7.22
CA VAL A 239 10.81 -9.21 6.81
C VAL A 239 10.94 -9.23 5.29
N ALA A 240 12.15 -9.52 4.81
CA ALA A 240 12.42 -9.73 3.40
C ALA A 240 13.04 -11.11 3.18
N ARG A 241 12.61 -11.77 2.08
CA ARG A 241 13.20 -12.98 1.54
C ARG A 241 13.96 -12.63 0.28
N PHE A 242 15.23 -12.95 0.24
CA PHE A 242 16.09 -12.78 -0.93
C PHE A 242 16.10 -14.06 -1.79
N PRO A 243 16.28 -13.94 -3.11
CA PRO A 243 16.47 -15.09 -3.99
C PRO A 243 17.78 -15.84 -3.67
N GLU A 244 17.89 -17.04 -4.18
CA GLU A 244 19.13 -17.85 -4.08
C GLU A 244 20.18 -17.41 -5.13
N GLY A 245 21.41 -17.88 -4.98
CA GLY A 245 22.50 -17.61 -5.92
C GLY A 245 23.46 -16.47 -5.52
N ASP A 246 24.58 -16.36 -6.24
CA ASP A 246 25.68 -15.45 -5.89
C ASP A 246 25.31 -13.98 -6.07
N THR A 247 24.62 -13.64 -7.14
CA THR A 247 24.15 -12.27 -7.40
C THR A 247 23.21 -11.78 -6.31
N ALA A 248 22.34 -12.65 -5.84
CA ALA A 248 21.42 -12.36 -4.75
C ALA A 248 22.14 -12.25 -3.40
N SER A 249 23.20 -13.07 -3.19
CA SER A 249 24.08 -12.93 -2.01
C SER A 249 24.73 -11.56 -1.96
N ALA A 250 25.28 -11.11 -3.09
CA ALA A 250 25.91 -9.80 -3.20
C ALA A 250 24.89 -8.66 -2.99
N LEU A 251 23.67 -8.80 -3.51
CA LEU A 251 22.60 -7.84 -3.25
C LEU A 251 22.23 -7.81 -1.76
N HIS A 252 22.02 -8.97 -1.14
CA HIS A 252 21.71 -9.09 0.28
C HIS A 252 22.78 -8.43 1.16
N ALA A 253 24.06 -8.69 0.89
CA ALA A 253 25.15 -8.05 1.61
C ALA A 253 25.11 -6.52 1.49
N ARG A 254 24.93 -5.97 0.27
CA ARG A 254 24.79 -4.51 0.07
C ARG A 254 23.57 -3.94 0.80
N VAL A 255 22.45 -4.66 0.85
CA VAL A 255 21.26 -4.23 1.61
C VAL A 255 21.59 -4.15 3.11
N LEU A 256 22.30 -5.14 3.67
CA LEU A 256 22.74 -5.11 5.05
C LEU A 256 23.73 -3.96 5.33
N ASP A 257 24.63 -3.64 4.39
CA ASP A 257 25.52 -2.50 4.49
C ASP A 257 24.75 -1.18 4.57
N VAL A 258 23.72 -1.02 3.73
CA VAL A 258 22.85 0.18 3.75
C VAL A 258 22.08 0.26 5.07
N LEU A 259 21.44 -0.83 5.50
CA LEU A 259 20.71 -0.87 6.79
C LEU A 259 21.66 -0.55 7.96
N THR A 260 22.91 -1.02 7.90
CA THR A 260 23.94 -0.71 8.90
C THR A 260 24.29 0.77 8.92
N ALA A 261 24.49 1.37 7.74
CA ALA A 261 24.78 2.79 7.61
C ALA A 261 23.63 3.68 8.10
N LEU A 262 22.39 3.23 7.94
CA LEU A 262 21.20 3.90 8.45
C LEU A 262 20.96 3.67 9.95
N GLY A 263 21.66 2.73 10.58
CA GLY A 263 21.34 2.29 11.94
C GLY A 263 19.94 1.64 12.04
N ALA A 264 19.45 1.05 10.95
CA ALA A 264 18.11 0.51 10.83
C ALA A 264 17.98 -0.83 11.58
N ARG A 265 17.70 -0.74 12.88
CA ARG A 265 17.55 -1.88 13.79
C ARG A 265 16.12 -1.93 14.32
N LEU A 266 15.62 -3.15 14.58
CA LEU A 266 14.40 -3.30 15.35
C LEU A 266 14.66 -3.04 16.83
N ALA A 267 13.66 -2.52 17.52
CA ALA A 267 13.68 -2.54 18.98
C ALA A 267 13.58 -3.99 19.46
N GLY A 268 14.45 -4.40 20.38
CA GLY A 268 14.51 -5.78 20.88
C GLY A 268 13.15 -6.36 21.31
N PRO A 269 12.32 -5.63 22.11
CA PRO A 269 10.98 -6.07 22.45
C PRO A 269 10.06 -6.29 21.23
N VAL A 270 10.15 -5.42 20.21
CA VAL A 270 9.39 -5.57 18.96
C VAL A 270 9.85 -6.79 18.18
N ALA A 271 11.17 -7.06 18.14
CA ALA A 271 11.72 -8.25 17.48
C ALA A 271 11.20 -9.56 18.11
N VAL A 272 11.08 -9.60 19.45
CA VAL A 272 10.51 -10.77 20.15
C VAL A 272 9.02 -10.94 19.83
N ALA A 273 8.24 -9.86 19.86
CA ALA A 273 6.82 -9.92 19.48
C ALA A 273 6.65 -10.29 18.00
N ALA A 274 7.52 -9.80 17.12
CA ALA A 274 7.52 -10.15 15.70
C ALA A 274 7.84 -11.63 15.47
N ALA A 275 8.86 -12.17 16.14
CA ALA A 275 9.18 -13.60 16.07
C ALA A 275 8.00 -14.46 16.52
N HIS A 276 7.39 -14.12 17.67
CA HIS A 276 6.19 -14.82 18.16
C HIS A 276 5.02 -14.75 17.16
N ALA A 277 4.78 -13.60 16.54
CA ALA A 277 3.74 -13.44 15.54
C ALA A 277 4.02 -14.24 14.27
N LEU A 278 5.29 -14.29 13.83
CA LEU A 278 5.73 -15.06 12.66
C LEU A 278 5.71 -16.57 12.87
N ASP A 279 5.82 -17.05 14.11
CA ASP A 279 5.60 -18.46 14.44
C ASP A 279 4.14 -18.90 14.30
N GLU A 280 3.23 -17.93 14.20
CA GLU A 280 1.79 -18.12 13.95
C GLU A 280 1.12 -19.10 14.94
N PRO A 281 1.28 -18.94 16.26
CA PRO A 281 0.55 -19.76 17.22
C PRO A 281 -0.96 -19.54 17.06
N GLU A 282 -1.73 -20.51 17.59
CA GLU A 282 -3.20 -20.53 17.41
C GLU A 282 -3.88 -19.19 17.73
N PRO A 283 -3.58 -18.46 18.85
CA PRO A 283 -4.23 -17.18 19.13
C PRO A 283 -3.95 -16.10 18.07
N VAL A 284 -2.76 -16.09 17.47
CA VAL A 284 -2.38 -15.16 16.40
C VAL A 284 -3.14 -15.49 15.12
N THR A 285 -3.22 -16.76 14.74
CA THR A 285 -3.93 -17.20 13.54
C THR A 285 -5.43 -17.00 13.66
N ALA A 286 -6.02 -17.31 14.82
CA ALA A 286 -7.43 -17.07 15.10
C ALA A 286 -7.76 -15.57 15.02
N ARG A 287 -6.96 -14.73 15.70
CA ARG A 287 -7.11 -13.27 15.68
C ARG A 287 -7.04 -12.69 14.27
N ARG A 288 -6.07 -13.15 13.46
CA ARG A 288 -5.94 -12.74 12.05
C ARG A 288 -7.19 -13.12 11.25
N ALA A 289 -7.68 -14.34 11.40
CA ALA A 289 -8.88 -14.81 10.71
C ALA A 289 -10.12 -13.97 11.08
N ASP A 290 -10.29 -13.64 12.36
CA ASP A 290 -11.39 -12.79 12.84
C ASP A 290 -11.28 -11.37 12.27
N ALA A 291 -10.08 -10.78 12.30
CA ALA A 291 -9.81 -9.47 11.73
C ALA A 291 -10.11 -9.42 10.22
N VAL A 292 -9.68 -10.42 9.47
CA VAL A 292 -9.95 -10.52 8.02
C VAL A 292 -11.45 -10.59 7.77
N ARG A 293 -12.19 -11.44 8.51
CA ARG A 293 -13.66 -11.53 8.36
C ARG A 293 -14.37 -10.21 8.68
N LEU A 294 -13.94 -9.50 9.72
CA LEU A 294 -14.48 -8.20 10.09
C LEU A 294 -14.24 -7.17 8.98
N HIS A 295 -12.97 -7.01 8.56
CA HIS A 295 -12.61 -6.03 7.53
C HIS A 295 -13.27 -6.34 6.19
N ALA A 296 -13.42 -7.61 5.81
CA ALA A 296 -14.13 -8.03 4.60
C ALA A 296 -15.59 -7.56 4.60
N ARG A 297 -16.31 -7.75 5.75
CA ARG A 297 -17.70 -7.29 5.88
C ARG A 297 -17.84 -5.77 5.78
N VAL A 298 -16.96 -5.04 6.48
CA VAL A 298 -16.99 -3.58 6.47
C VAL A 298 -16.60 -3.04 5.10
N ALA A 299 -15.57 -3.60 4.46
CA ALA A 299 -15.13 -3.20 3.12
C ALA A 299 -16.23 -3.44 2.06
N ALA A 300 -16.97 -4.55 2.17
CA ALA A 300 -18.12 -4.81 1.31
C ALA A 300 -19.24 -3.78 1.52
N ALA A 301 -19.51 -3.36 2.77
CA ALA A 301 -20.49 -2.33 3.07
C ALA A 301 -20.08 -0.95 2.56
N VAL A 302 -18.79 -0.60 2.66
CA VAL A 302 -18.21 0.62 2.09
C VAL A 302 -18.31 0.61 0.56
N HIS A 303 -17.94 -0.53 -0.08
CA HIS A 303 -18.09 -0.69 -1.52
C HIS A 303 -19.52 -0.47 -1.99
N ALA A 304 -20.50 -1.12 -1.31
CA ALA A 304 -21.89 -0.95 -1.62
C ALA A 304 -22.36 0.52 -1.48
N ALA A 305 -21.88 1.24 -0.45
CA ALA A 305 -22.18 2.66 -0.25
C ALA A 305 -21.60 3.53 -1.37
N VAL A 306 -20.34 3.30 -1.77
CA VAL A 306 -19.67 4.04 -2.86
C VAL A 306 -20.41 3.86 -4.18
N VAL A 307 -20.75 2.60 -4.54
CA VAL A 307 -21.44 2.30 -5.80
C VAL A 307 -22.86 2.88 -5.79
N ALA A 308 -23.60 2.76 -4.69
CA ALA A 308 -24.94 3.34 -4.56
C ALA A 308 -24.91 4.87 -4.63
N GLY A 309 -23.85 5.50 -4.13
CA GLY A 309 -23.65 6.96 -4.20
C GLY A 309 -23.13 7.48 -5.55
N GLY A 310 -22.98 6.60 -6.57
CA GLY A 310 -22.58 6.98 -7.93
C GLY A 310 -21.05 6.97 -8.17
N GLY A 311 -20.26 6.58 -7.19
CA GLY A 311 -18.82 6.33 -7.39
C GLY A 311 -18.56 4.97 -8.06
N VAL A 312 -17.34 4.78 -8.53
CA VAL A 312 -16.86 3.53 -9.14
C VAL A 312 -15.78 2.92 -8.25
N ALA A 313 -15.89 1.65 -7.94
CA ALA A 313 -14.88 0.90 -7.21
C ALA A 313 -14.91 -0.58 -7.59
N ARG A 314 -13.75 -1.24 -7.51
CA ARG A 314 -13.70 -2.70 -7.59
C ARG A 314 -14.08 -3.31 -6.24
N PRO A 315 -14.76 -4.47 -6.23
CA PRO A 315 -14.99 -5.21 -4.99
C PRO A 315 -13.65 -5.53 -4.31
N PRO A 316 -13.46 -5.19 -3.03
CA PRO A 316 -12.21 -5.47 -2.34
C PRO A 316 -12.05 -6.96 -2.09
N GLN A 317 -10.84 -7.48 -2.34
CA GLN A 317 -10.51 -8.91 -2.21
C GLN A 317 -9.52 -9.16 -1.06
N ALA A 318 -8.85 -8.11 -0.58
CA ALA A 318 -7.85 -8.19 0.48
C ALA A 318 -7.74 -6.86 1.24
N GLY A 319 -6.97 -6.82 2.30
CA GLY A 319 -6.62 -5.60 3.01
C GLY A 319 -7.75 -5.05 3.88
N ARG A 320 -7.62 -3.77 4.21
CA ARG A 320 -8.48 -3.03 5.14
C ARG A 320 -8.93 -1.69 4.54
N HIS A 321 -9.12 -1.65 3.22
CA HIS A 321 -9.42 -0.43 2.51
C HIS A 321 -10.18 -0.71 1.21
N LEU A 322 -10.68 0.37 0.61
CA LEU A 322 -11.28 0.41 -0.72
C LEU A 322 -10.71 1.61 -1.48
N TYR A 323 -10.46 1.46 -2.77
CA TYR A 323 -10.07 2.56 -3.65
C TYR A 323 -11.24 2.94 -4.54
N ALA A 324 -11.73 4.16 -4.38
CA ALA A 324 -12.91 4.67 -5.07
C ALA A 324 -12.52 5.76 -6.08
N ASP A 325 -13.13 5.70 -7.25
CA ASP A 325 -13.09 6.73 -8.28
C ASP A 325 -14.42 7.50 -8.24
N LEU A 326 -14.33 8.79 -7.89
CA LEU A 326 -15.46 9.71 -7.79
C LEU A 326 -15.55 10.64 -9.01
N GLU A 327 -14.86 10.32 -10.11
CA GLU A 327 -14.92 11.05 -11.36
C GLU A 327 -16.36 11.25 -11.87
N PRO A 328 -17.27 10.27 -11.75
CA PRO A 328 -18.68 10.49 -12.13
C PRO A 328 -19.39 11.59 -11.35
N LEU A 329 -18.85 11.97 -10.18
CA LEU A 329 -19.40 13.03 -9.33
C LEU A 329 -18.65 14.37 -9.46
N ARG A 330 -17.78 14.52 -10.46
CA ARG A 330 -16.91 15.71 -10.65
C ARG A 330 -17.71 17.02 -10.67
N ALA A 331 -18.86 17.06 -11.32
CA ALA A 331 -19.68 18.27 -11.41
C ALA A 331 -20.18 18.72 -10.04
N ALA A 332 -20.71 17.79 -9.22
CA ALA A 332 -21.16 18.05 -7.86
C ALA A 332 -20.01 18.43 -6.93
N LEU A 333 -18.89 17.71 -7.02
CA LEU A 333 -17.66 18.02 -6.29
C LEU A 333 -17.12 19.42 -6.66
N GLY A 334 -17.12 19.78 -7.95
CA GLY A 334 -16.73 21.10 -8.43
C GLY A 334 -17.61 22.23 -7.87
N ALA A 335 -18.91 22.00 -7.73
CA ALA A 335 -19.83 22.95 -7.07
C ALA A 335 -19.51 23.13 -5.57
N GLN A 336 -18.91 22.12 -4.92
CA GLN A 336 -18.41 22.18 -3.55
C GLN A 336 -16.97 22.75 -3.44
N GLY A 337 -16.36 23.14 -4.58
CA GLY A 337 -15.01 23.69 -4.64
C GLY A 337 -13.90 22.62 -4.71
N VAL A 338 -14.23 21.39 -5.07
CA VAL A 338 -13.29 20.26 -5.22
C VAL A 338 -12.98 20.07 -6.71
N GLY A 339 -11.75 20.37 -7.14
CA GLY A 339 -11.29 20.25 -8.52
C GLY A 339 -10.19 19.21 -8.71
N ASP A 340 -9.49 18.82 -7.61
CA ASP A 340 -8.39 17.87 -7.65
C ASP A 340 -8.40 16.88 -6.47
N ALA A 341 -7.46 15.95 -6.46
CA ALA A 341 -7.38 14.88 -5.46
C ALA A 341 -6.98 15.38 -4.06
N GLN A 342 -6.23 16.49 -3.96
CA GLN A 342 -5.89 17.07 -2.65
C GLN A 342 -7.11 17.75 -2.04
N GLU A 343 -7.87 18.51 -2.84
CA GLU A 343 -9.11 19.12 -2.41
C GLU A 343 -10.15 18.07 -2.05
N LEU A 344 -10.20 16.94 -2.81
CA LEU A 344 -11.06 15.80 -2.49
C LEU A 344 -10.70 15.17 -1.14
N GLU A 345 -9.40 14.98 -0.87
CA GLU A 345 -8.92 14.48 0.42
C GLU A 345 -9.35 15.38 1.57
N ASP A 346 -9.14 16.70 1.44
CA ASP A 346 -9.47 17.68 2.47
C ASP A 346 -11.00 17.75 2.69
N PHE A 347 -11.77 17.75 1.60
CA PHE A 347 -13.25 17.75 1.65
C PHE A 347 -13.81 16.51 2.34
N LEU A 348 -13.39 15.31 1.91
CA LEU A 348 -13.92 14.07 2.48
C LEU A 348 -13.45 13.86 3.92
N THR A 349 -12.18 14.19 4.23
CA THR A 349 -11.67 14.10 5.61
C THR A 349 -12.47 14.99 6.56
N ALA A 350 -12.80 16.21 6.13
CA ALA A 350 -13.60 17.13 6.94
C ALA A 350 -15.07 16.64 7.10
N ARG A 351 -15.68 16.12 6.03
CA ARG A 351 -17.07 15.67 6.02
C ARG A 351 -17.28 14.36 6.78
N LEU A 352 -16.34 13.42 6.65
CA LEU A 352 -16.43 12.09 7.27
C LEU A 352 -15.87 12.07 8.70
N GLY A 353 -15.03 13.05 9.08
CA GLY A 353 -14.33 13.05 10.36
C GLY A 353 -13.28 11.94 10.48
N MET A 354 -12.84 11.38 9.35
CA MET A 354 -11.81 10.34 9.29
C MET A 354 -10.90 10.57 8.07
N PRO A 355 -9.65 10.08 8.08
CA PRO A 355 -8.75 10.22 6.94
C PRO A 355 -9.33 9.60 5.66
N ALA A 356 -9.25 10.33 4.56
CA ALA A 356 -9.66 9.88 3.23
C ALA A 356 -8.58 10.29 2.20
N PRO A 357 -7.39 9.66 2.23
CA PRO A 357 -6.25 10.08 1.41
C PRO A 357 -6.56 10.00 -0.10
N GLY A 358 -6.24 11.08 -0.80
CA GLY A 358 -6.47 11.23 -2.23
C GLY A 358 -5.53 10.41 -3.09
N GLY A 359 -5.95 10.10 -4.33
CA GLY A 359 -5.22 9.26 -5.27
C GLY A 359 -3.81 9.73 -5.60
N HIS A 360 -3.57 11.04 -5.54
CA HIS A 360 -2.25 11.63 -5.77
C HIS A 360 -1.16 11.11 -4.81
N ARG A 361 -1.53 10.69 -3.58
CA ARG A 361 -0.61 10.05 -2.63
C ARG A 361 -0.15 8.67 -3.08
N PHE A 362 -0.96 8.01 -3.90
CA PHE A 362 -0.72 6.69 -4.47
C PHE A 362 -0.17 6.73 -5.90
N GLY A 363 0.34 7.87 -6.31
CA GLY A 363 0.95 8.07 -7.62
C GLY A 363 -0.04 8.29 -8.77
N ASP A 364 -1.32 8.41 -8.49
CA ASP A 364 -2.31 8.83 -9.48
C ASP A 364 -2.15 10.31 -9.84
N ASP A 365 -2.78 10.69 -10.95
CA ASP A 365 -2.83 12.08 -11.39
C ASP A 365 -3.54 12.94 -10.33
N LEU A 366 -2.98 14.11 -10.04
CA LEU A 366 -3.60 15.06 -9.12
C LEU A 366 -5.01 15.46 -9.55
N GLN A 367 -5.27 15.47 -10.86
CA GLN A 367 -6.60 15.81 -11.39
C GLN A 367 -7.61 14.66 -11.29
N ALA A 368 -7.19 13.42 -11.02
CA ALA A 368 -8.09 12.28 -10.88
C ALA A 368 -8.78 12.29 -9.50
N LEU A 369 -10.09 12.31 -9.48
CA LEU A 369 -10.87 12.36 -8.24
C LEU A 369 -10.98 10.97 -7.61
N ARG A 370 -9.86 10.42 -7.17
CA ARG A 370 -9.76 9.11 -6.52
C ARG A 370 -9.39 9.24 -5.07
N VAL A 371 -9.88 8.30 -4.27
CA VAL A 371 -9.70 8.31 -2.81
C VAL A 371 -9.59 6.89 -2.27
N ARG A 372 -8.73 6.69 -1.26
CA ARG A 372 -8.65 5.46 -0.50
C ARG A 372 -9.47 5.60 0.79
N LEU A 373 -10.42 4.71 1.01
CA LEU A 373 -11.26 4.65 2.20
C LEU A 373 -10.85 3.45 3.06
N ALA A 374 -10.37 3.72 4.27
CA ALA A 374 -9.98 2.66 5.20
C ALA A 374 -11.17 2.17 6.01
N THR A 375 -11.17 0.88 6.38
CA THR A 375 -12.21 0.27 7.20
C THR A 375 -11.98 0.45 8.70
N GLY A 376 -10.73 0.65 9.13
CA GLY A 376 -10.36 0.80 10.54
C GLY A 376 -11.13 1.92 11.26
N PRO A 377 -11.18 3.15 10.73
CA PRO A 377 -11.90 4.26 11.35
C PRO A 377 -13.41 4.03 11.53
N LEU A 378 -14.00 3.12 10.74
CA LEU A 378 -15.42 2.77 10.83
C LEU A 378 -15.74 1.82 11.99
N LEU A 379 -14.72 1.22 12.62
CA LEU A 379 -14.87 0.25 13.71
C LEU A 379 -15.03 0.91 15.08
N GLY A 380 -14.98 2.23 15.17
CA GLY A 380 -15.13 2.98 16.40
C GLY A 380 -13.89 3.77 16.81
N GLY A 381 -14.06 4.67 17.76
CA GLY A 381 -13.04 5.59 18.28
C GLY A 381 -12.24 5.03 19.47
N THR A 382 -12.71 3.94 20.10
CA THR A 382 -12.05 3.34 21.26
C THR A 382 -11.68 1.88 21.03
N ASP A 383 -10.75 1.38 21.84
CA ASP A 383 -10.35 -0.04 21.78
C ASP A 383 -11.49 -0.98 22.15
N GLU A 384 -12.39 -0.55 23.06
CA GLU A 384 -13.57 -1.32 23.45
C GLU A 384 -14.54 -1.48 22.27
N GLU A 385 -14.85 -0.39 21.54
CA GLU A 385 -15.71 -0.42 20.35
C GLU A 385 -15.12 -1.33 19.26
N ARG A 386 -13.81 -1.24 19.02
CA ARG A 386 -13.13 -2.07 18.03
C ARG A 386 -13.08 -3.56 18.43
N LEU A 387 -12.93 -3.84 19.73
CA LEU A 387 -12.99 -5.20 20.25
C LEU A 387 -14.41 -5.78 20.16
N GLU A 388 -15.42 -4.96 20.43
CA GLU A 388 -16.83 -5.33 20.26
C GLU A 388 -17.12 -5.67 18.77
N CYS A 389 -16.60 -4.87 17.82
CA CYS A 389 -16.71 -5.20 16.39
C CYS A 389 -16.10 -6.55 16.04
N LEU A 390 -14.94 -6.86 16.62
CA LEU A 390 -14.23 -8.10 16.34
C LEU A 390 -14.98 -9.34 16.85
N THR A 391 -15.63 -9.22 18.01
CA THR A 391 -16.30 -10.34 18.69
C THR A 391 -17.77 -10.48 18.32
N SER A 392 -18.38 -9.44 17.74
CA SER A 392 -19.79 -9.43 17.37
C SER A 392 -20.06 -10.35 16.17
N PRO A 393 -21.11 -11.18 16.22
CA PRO A 393 -21.58 -11.91 15.05
C PRO A 393 -22.16 -10.99 13.96
N ALA A 394 -22.62 -9.79 14.31
CA ALA A 394 -23.24 -8.81 13.43
C ALA A 394 -22.59 -7.42 13.59
N PRO A 395 -21.29 -7.25 13.24
CA PRO A 395 -20.56 -6.01 13.50
C PRO A 395 -21.17 -4.78 12.79
N LEU A 396 -21.81 -4.97 11.64
CA LEU A 396 -22.46 -3.89 10.89
C LEU A 396 -23.75 -3.36 11.57
N GLU A 397 -24.30 -4.08 12.54
CA GLU A 397 -25.47 -3.67 13.33
C GLU A 397 -25.11 -2.89 14.59
N LEU A 398 -23.81 -2.82 14.94
CA LEU A 398 -23.37 -2.04 16.10
C LEU A 398 -23.61 -0.54 15.87
N PRO A 399 -24.12 0.19 16.88
CA PRO A 399 -24.56 1.58 16.70
C PRO A 399 -23.47 2.53 16.19
N HIS A 400 -22.21 2.36 16.62
CA HIS A 400 -21.09 3.17 16.18
C HIS A 400 -20.70 2.87 14.72
N VAL A 401 -20.72 1.60 14.28
CA VAL A 401 -20.46 1.21 12.89
C VAL A 401 -21.59 1.70 11.98
N GLN A 402 -22.85 1.55 12.42
CA GLN A 402 -24.00 2.06 11.67
C GLN A 402 -23.92 3.58 11.47
N ARG A 403 -23.58 4.34 12.52
CA ARG A 403 -23.40 5.80 12.43
C ARG A 403 -22.33 6.17 11.42
N ALA A 404 -21.17 5.51 11.46
CA ALA A 404 -20.08 5.76 10.52
C ALA A 404 -20.45 5.44 9.07
N LEU A 405 -21.11 4.30 8.83
CA LEU A 405 -21.61 3.93 7.49
C LEU A 405 -22.73 4.85 7.01
N MET A 406 -23.63 5.31 7.90
CA MET A 406 -24.67 6.28 7.54
C MET A 406 -24.05 7.64 7.18
N SER A 407 -23.03 8.09 7.91
CA SER A 407 -22.31 9.33 7.57
C SER A 407 -21.68 9.23 6.18
N LEU A 408 -20.99 8.13 5.87
CA LEU A 408 -20.43 7.89 4.54
C LEU A 408 -21.49 7.91 3.45
N ARG A 409 -22.60 7.18 3.65
CA ARG A 409 -23.74 7.15 2.70
C ARG A 409 -24.31 8.53 2.49
N SER A 410 -24.60 9.28 3.57
CA SER A 410 -25.16 10.63 3.47
C SER A 410 -24.29 11.55 2.62
N VAL A 411 -22.98 11.54 2.80
CA VAL A 411 -22.05 12.37 2.01
C VAL A 411 -22.10 11.99 0.52
N LEU A 412 -22.14 10.70 0.22
CA LEU A 412 -22.18 10.22 -1.17
C LEU A 412 -23.55 10.44 -1.82
N ASP A 413 -24.64 10.26 -1.08
CA ASP A 413 -25.99 10.52 -1.55
C ASP A 413 -26.19 12.02 -1.85
N ASP A 414 -25.71 12.91 -0.98
CA ASP A 414 -25.75 14.37 -1.22
C ASP A 414 -25.03 14.71 -2.53
N LEU A 415 -23.84 14.15 -2.76
CA LEU A 415 -23.06 14.39 -3.99
C LEU A 415 -23.78 13.82 -5.22
N ARG A 416 -24.36 12.62 -5.13
CA ARG A 416 -25.14 12.03 -6.23
C ARG A 416 -26.36 12.89 -6.57
N ASP A 417 -27.12 13.31 -5.56
CA ASP A 417 -28.32 14.12 -5.76
C ASP A 417 -27.99 15.50 -6.33
N ASP A 418 -26.87 16.09 -5.93
CA ASP A 418 -26.36 17.33 -6.53
C ASP A 418 -25.92 17.12 -7.99
N ALA A 419 -25.25 16.00 -8.30
CA ALA A 419 -24.85 15.65 -9.66
C ALA A 419 -26.07 15.45 -10.58
N GLN A 420 -27.16 14.89 -10.09
CA GLN A 420 -28.41 14.71 -10.86
C GLN A 420 -29.17 16.02 -11.11
N ARG A 421 -29.02 17.01 -10.23
CA ARG A 421 -29.62 18.35 -10.38
C ARG A 421 -28.80 19.27 -11.26
N TRP A 422 -27.55 18.91 -11.53
CA TRP A 422 -26.66 19.76 -12.30
C TRP A 422 -27.04 19.71 -13.79
N GLU A 423 -27.61 20.80 -14.32
CA GLU A 423 -27.75 21.03 -15.75
C GLU A 423 -26.51 21.77 -16.25
N PRO A 424 -25.83 21.28 -17.32
CA PRO A 424 -24.69 22.00 -17.88
C PRO A 424 -25.11 23.41 -18.32
N PRO A 425 -24.32 24.43 -18.07
CA PRO A 425 -24.61 25.77 -18.57
C PRO A 425 -24.72 25.72 -20.09
N ARG A 426 -25.84 26.31 -20.64
CA ARG A 426 -26.15 26.34 -22.06
C ARG A 426 -25.17 27.24 -22.82
#